data_d1f397665730c4f8b991d51be723e1b0
#
_entry.id   d1f397665730c4f8b991d51be723e1b0
#
_cell.length_a   1.000
_cell.length_b   1.000
_cell.length_c   1.000
_cell.angle_alpha   90.00
_cell.angle_beta   90.00
_cell.angle_gamma   90.00
#
_symmetry.space_group_name_H-M   'P 1'
#
loop_
_entity.id
_entity.type
_entity.pdbx_description
1 polymer ?
#
loop_
_entity_poly.entity_id
_entity_poly.type
_entity_poly.pdbx_seq_one_letter_code
_entity_poly.pdbx_strand_id
1 'polypeptide(L)'
;MEGSALIGRRTLTLGTALAALTLGACGGTAQDAKEPSGTFEVSVVESKFPQKQHISQAEQLVIAVKNTGNKTVPDLAVTVDSFAAKSEQPELADPSRAVWVVDTSPAGGDTAYVNTWALGPLKAGKTRRFVWKVTAVKPGTHTVKWRVAAGLNGKAQARSGGDQVPQGQFTVDVSDKPSQSRVDPATGEIVRSN
;
A
#
# COMPACT_ATOMS: atom_id res chain seq x y z
N MET A 1 -70.19 63.41 -23.10
CA MET A 1 -69.81 62.76 -24.36
C MET A 1 -68.47 62.11 -24.11
N GLU A 2 -68.57 60.90 -23.89
CA GLU A 2 -67.77 59.74 -24.18
C GLU A 2 -66.29 59.89 -24.06
N GLY A 3 -65.75 59.23 -23.01
CA GLY A 3 -64.39 58.94 -22.85
C GLY A 3 -64.21 57.46 -22.54
N SER A 4 -63.76 56.71 -23.50
CA SER A 4 -63.50 55.27 -23.42
C SER A 4 -62.29 54.96 -22.48
N ALA A 5 -62.47 54.08 -21.54
CA ALA A 5 -61.45 53.52 -20.67
C ALA A 5 -60.71 52.35 -21.38
N LEU A 6 -59.42 52.46 -21.53
CA LEU A 6 -58.54 51.39 -21.99
C LEU A 6 -57.99 50.63 -20.80
N ILE A 7 -58.45 49.41 -20.69
CA ILE A 7 -57.97 48.46 -19.69
C ILE A 7 -56.59 47.86 -20.12
N GLY A 8 -55.52 48.28 -19.46
CA GLY A 8 -54.18 47.69 -19.67
C GLY A 8 -54.07 46.33 -19.02
N ARG A 9 -53.95 45.27 -19.82
CA ARG A 9 -53.57 43.91 -19.35
C ARG A 9 -52.15 43.92 -18.99
N ARG A 10 -51.87 43.77 -17.70
CA ARG A 10 -50.51 43.44 -17.18
C ARG A 10 -50.26 41.92 -17.29
N THR A 11 -49.43 41.53 -18.24
CA THR A 11 -48.91 40.19 -18.36
C THR A 11 -47.83 39.98 -17.29
N LEU A 12 -48.11 39.11 -16.34
CA LEU A 12 -47.19 38.68 -15.30
C LEU A 12 -46.29 37.59 -15.90
N THR A 13 -45.06 37.90 -16.26
CA THR A 13 -44.07 36.92 -16.69
C THR A 13 -43.45 36.26 -15.45
N LEU A 14 -43.85 35.01 -15.25
CA LEU A 14 -43.27 34.13 -14.22
C LEU A 14 -41.90 33.69 -14.69
N GLY A 15 -40.84 34.30 -14.17
CA GLY A 15 -39.45 33.91 -14.43
C GLY A 15 -39.11 32.66 -13.63
N THR A 16 -38.99 31.53 -14.30
CA THR A 16 -38.49 30.27 -13.71
C THR A 16 -36.98 30.38 -13.52
N ALA A 17 -36.54 30.66 -12.30
CA ALA A 17 -35.12 30.59 -11.96
C ALA A 17 -34.70 29.15 -11.89
N LEU A 18 -33.97 28.65 -12.88
CA LEU A 18 -33.33 27.35 -12.91
C LEU A 18 -32.08 27.41 -12.03
N ALA A 19 -32.19 26.97 -10.78
CA ALA A 19 -31.07 26.81 -9.88
C ALA A 19 -30.20 25.63 -10.36
N ALA A 20 -29.12 25.93 -11.05
CA ALA A 20 -28.09 24.97 -11.38
C ALA A 20 -27.36 24.52 -10.08
N LEU A 21 -27.74 23.36 -9.55
CA LEU A 21 -27.00 22.66 -8.53
C LEU A 21 -25.68 22.20 -9.14
N THR A 22 -24.61 22.95 -8.95
CA THR A 22 -23.25 22.49 -9.19
C THR A 22 -22.93 21.42 -8.15
N LEU A 23 -23.04 20.15 -8.53
CA LEU A 23 -22.45 19.05 -7.81
C LEU A 23 -20.92 19.26 -7.81
N GLY A 24 -20.42 19.90 -6.75
CA GLY A 24 -19.00 19.96 -6.47
C GLY A 24 -18.52 18.53 -6.29
N ALA A 25 -17.95 17.94 -7.33
CA ALA A 25 -17.18 16.71 -7.21
C ALA A 25 -16.09 16.97 -6.18
N CYS A 26 -16.17 16.32 -5.01
CA CYS A 26 -15.09 16.20 -4.05
C CYS A 26 -13.98 15.37 -4.69
N GLY A 27 -13.27 15.94 -5.65
CA GLY A 27 -11.99 15.48 -6.12
C GLY A 27 -10.96 15.89 -5.09
N GLY A 28 -10.74 15.08 -4.04
CA GLY A 28 -9.59 15.27 -3.16
C GLY A 28 -8.33 15.32 -4.03
N THR A 29 -7.44 16.26 -3.75
CA THR A 29 -6.14 16.34 -4.41
C THR A 29 -5.43 15.01 -4.17
N ALA A 30 -4.98 14.33 -5.25
CA ALA A 30 -4.24 13.07 -5.10
C ALA A 30 -3.08 13.27 -4.13
N GLN A 31 -2.87 12.31 -3.24
CA GLN A 31 -1.88 12.35 -2.15
C GLN A 31 -0.47 12.71 -2.67
N ASP A 32 -0.18 12.33 -3.90
CA ASP A 32 1.07 12.49 -4.62
C ASP A 32 1.12 13.69 -5.60
N ALA A 33 0.07 14.51 -5.67
CA ALA A 33 -0.03 15.61 -6.66
C ALA A 33 1.11 16.63 -6.55
N LYS A 34 1.63 16.85 -5.34
CA LYS A 34 2.72 17.80 -5.04
C LYS A 34 4.09 17.13 -4.88
N GLU A 35 4.21 15.86 -5.24
CA GLU A 35 5.45 15.15 -5.10
C GLU A 35 6.56 15.74 -5.98
N PRO A 36 7.73 16.10 -5.41
CA PRO A 36 8.83 16.66 -6.16
C PRO A 36 9.45 15.63 -7.11
N SER A 37 9.84 16.06 -8.29
CA SER A 37 10.62 15.26 -9.23
C SER A 37 12.06 15.11 -8.78
N GLY A 38 12.72 14.00 -9.13
CA GLY A 38 14.14 13.85 -8.94
C GLY A 38 14.58 12.45 -8.55
N THR A 39 15.88 12.30 -8.43
CA THR A 39 16.53 11.07 -8.01
C THR A 39 16.98 11.18 -6.56
N PHE A 40 16.74 10.12 -5.80
CA PHE A 40 17.04 10.02 -4.38
C PHE A 40 17.84 8.76 -4.12
N GLU A 41 19.04 8.93 -3.56
CA GLU A 41 19.94 7.83 -3.26
C GLU A 41 19.48 7.13 -1.97
N VAL A 42 19.22 5.83 -2.08
CA VAL A 42 18.84 4.98 -0.94
C VAL A 42 19.59 3.65 -1.01
N SER A 43 19.68 2.98 0.13
CA SER A 43 20.25 1.63 0.23
C SER A 43 19.31 0.73 1.03
N VAL A 44 19.08 -0.47 0.55
CA VAL A 44 18.40 -1.51 1.33
C VAL A 44 19.44 -2.12 2.27
N VAL A 45 19.29 -1.87 3.58
CA VAL A 45 20.23 -2.31 4.61
C VAL A 45 19.79 -3.60 5.29
N GLU A 46 18.55 -3.99 5.12
CA GLU A 46 18.01 -5.28 5.57
C GLU A 46 16.91 -5.71 4.59
N SER A 47 16.97 -6.96 4.13
CA SER A 47 15.85 -7.63 3.46
C SER A 47 15.78 -9.07 3.96
N LYS A 48 14.68 -9.45 4.62
CA LYS A 48 14.54 -10.75 5.26
C LYS A 48 13.12 -11.28 5.12
N PHE A 49 13.02 -12.52 4.66
CA PHE A 49 11.79 -13.29 4.66
C PHE A 49 12.14 -14.77 4.81
N PRO A 50 11.54 -15.54 5.72
CA PRO A 50 11.84 -16.96 5.89
C PRO A 50 11.63 -17.73 4.59
N GLN A 51 12.64 -18.49 4.18
CA GLN A 51 12.56 -19.25 2.91
C GLN A 51 11.77 -20.55 3.05
N LYS A 52 11.63 -21.07 4.25
CA LYS A 52 10.79 -22.24 4.56
C LYS A 52 9.65 -21.79 5.44
N GLN A 53 8.45 -22.05 5.01
CA GLN A 53 7.22 -21.67 5.71
C GLN A 53 6.24 -22.83 5.69
N HIS A 54 5.23 -22.75 6.53
CA HIS A 54 4.11 -23.68 6.57
C HIS A 54 2.80 -22.92 6.30
N ILE A 55 1.81 -23.61 5.72
CA ILE A 55 0.46 -23.05 5.64
C ILE A 55 -0.06 -22.69 7.05
N SER A 56 -0.85 -21.61 7.14
CA SER A 56 -1.42 -21.12 8.39
C SER A 56 -0.40 -20.64 9.43
N GLN A 57 0.87 -20.51 9.04
CA GLN A 57 1.92 -19.94 9.88
C GLN A 57 2.13 -18.48 9.51
N ALA A 58 2.11 -17.62 10.54
CA ALA A 58 2.40 -16.20 10.38
C ALA A 58 3.91 -15.98 10.41
N GLU A 59 4.43 -15.28 9.39
CA GLU A 59 5.83 -14.93 9.25
C GLU A 59 6.02 -13.43 9.02
N GLN A 60 7.25 -12.94 9.23
CA GLN A 60 7.56 -11.54 9.01
C GLN A 60 8.41 -11.36 7.76
N LEU A 61 7.94 -10.50 6.84
CA LEU A 61 8.77 -9.88 5.82
C LEU A 61 9.30 -8.56 6.37
N VAL A 62 10.60 -8.35 6.25
CA VAL A 62 11.29 -7.13 6.69
C VAL A 62 12.07 -6.53 5.54
N ILE A 63 11.85 -5.26 5.26
CA ILE A 63 12.66 -4.44 4.34
C ILE A 63 13.05 -3.16 5.08
N ALA A 64 14.35 -2.92 5.27
CA ALA A 64 14.84 -1.68 5.86
C ALA A 64 15.62 -0.87 4.82
N VAL A 65 15.25 0.40 4.69
CA VAL A 65 15.81 1.31 3.69
C VAL A 65 16.44 2.51 4.38
N LYS A 66 17.70 2.78 4.05
CA LYS A 66 18.45 3.95 4.51
C LYS A 66 18.52 4.98 3.38
N ASN A 67 18.24 6.22 3.68
CA ASN A 67 18.53 7.33 2.78
C ASN A 67 20.04 7.64 2.85
N THR A 68 20.77 7.32 1.79
CA THR A 68 22.22 7.53 1.66
C THR A 68 22.56 8.84 0.96
N GLY A 69 21.56 9.50 0.41
CA GLY A 69 21.72 10.82 -0.22
C GLY A 69 21.67 11.98 0.79
N ASN A 70 21.78 13.17 0.26
CA ASN A 70 21.76 14.44 1.02
C ASN A 70 20.41 15.15 1.01
N LYS A 71 19.43 14.65 0.25
CA LYS A 71 18.07 15.21 0.16
C LYS A 71 17.10 14.31 0.91
N THR A 72 16.05 14.87 1.49
CA THR A 72 14.95 14.10 2.06
C THR A 72 14.19 13.39 0.95
N VAL A 73 14.05 12.06 1.03
CA VAL A 73 13.12 11.29 0.19
C VAL A 73 11.71 11.78 0.50
N PRO A 74 10.93 12.21 -0.50
CA PRO A 74 9.62 12.82 -0.26
C PRO A 74 8.59 11.86 0.33
N ASP A 75 8.52 10.63 -0.20
CA ASP A 75 7.63 9.60 0.32
C ASP A 75 8.23 8.21 0.05
N LEU A 76 8.84 7.62 1.09
CA LEU A 76 9.45 6.32 0.96
C LEU A 76 8.38 5.23 0.89
N ALA A 77 8.32 4.52 -0.24
CA ALA A 77 7.37 3.45 -0.47
C ALA A 77 8.07 2.13 -0.83
N VAL A 78 7.42 1.02 -0.47
CA VAL A 78 7.80 -0.33 -0.88
C VAL A 78 6.59 -1.01 -1.50
N THR A 79 6.76 -1.52 -2.71
CA THR A 79 5.80 -2.42 -3.35
C THR A 79 6.27 -3.85 -3.12
N VAL A 80 5.36 -4.73 -2.69
CA VAL A 80 5.61 -6.17 -2.55
C VAL A 80 4.61 -6.89 -3.42
N ASP A 81 5.06 -7.43 -4.54
CA ASP A 81 4.21 -8.22 -5.42
C ASP A 81 3.76 -9.50 -4.72
N SER A 82 2.61 -10.01 -5.06
CA SER A 82 2.00 -11.23 -4.51
C SER A 82 1.38 -11.10 -3.11
N PHE A 83 1.42 -9.94 -2.47
CA PHE A 83 0.65 -9.69 -1.26
C PHE A 83 -0.72 -9.14 -1.61
N ALA A 84 -1.75 -9.68 -0.96
CA ALA A 84 -3.11 -9.13 -1.03
C ALA A 84 -3.58 -8.79 0.38
N ALA A 85 -4.38 -7.74 0.46
CA ALA A 85 -5.14 -7.48 1.67
C ALA A 85 -6.07 -8.67 1.96
N LYS A 86 -6.31 -8.94 3.25
CA LYS A 86 -7.25 -9.96 3.67
C LYS A 86 -8.62 -9.68 3.04
N SER A 87 -9.19 -10.65 2.33
CA SER A 87 -10.56 -10.54 1.83
C SER A 87 -11.52 -10.47 3.01
N GLU A 88 -12.43 -9.50 3.01
CA GLU A 88 -13.53 -9.44 3.98
C GLU A 88 -14.64 -10.46 3.66
N GLN A 89 -14.52 -11.17 2.53
CA GLN A 89 -15.46 -12.20 2.09
C GLN A 89 -14.77 -13.58 2.12
N PRO A 90 -14.71 -14.25 3.27
CA PRO A 90 -14.00 -15.52 3.44
C PRO A 90 -14.61 -16.68 2.64
N GLU A 91 -15.85 -16.54 2.14
CA GLU A 91 -16.60 -17.58 1.47
C GLU A 91 -16.29 -17.71 -0.04
N LEU A 92 -15.62 -16.71 -0.63
CA LEU A 92 -15.22 -16.80 -2.03
C LEU A 92 -13.91 -17.59 -2.14
N ALA A 93 -14.02 -18.85 -2.52
CA ALA A 93 -12.90 -19.67 -2.95
C ALA A 93 -12.37 -19.15 -4.30
N ASP A 94 -11.65 -18.03 -4.28
CA ASP A 94 -10.99 -17.49 -5.46
C ASP A 94 -9.71 -18.28 -5.75
N PRO A 95 -9.63 -19.00 -6.89
CA PRO A 95 -8.41 -19.71 -7.28
C PRO A 95 -7.23 -18.74 -7.56
N SER A 96 -7.49 -17.47 -7.82
CA SER A 96 -6.48 -16.41 -7.98
C SER A 96 -6.00 -15.81 -6.65
N ARG A 97 -6.49 -16.33 -5.53
CA ARG A 97 -6.13 -15.85 -4.19
C ARG A 97 -4.61 -15.77 -4.01
N ALA A 98 -4.15 -14.69 -3.43
CA ALA A 98 -2.75 -14.50 -3.11
C ALA A 98 -2.20 -15.64 -2.24
N VAL A 99 -0.89 -15.89 -2.36
CA VAL A 99 -0.20 -16.92 -1.58
C VAL A 99 -0.13 -16.53 -0.10
N TRP A 100 0.03 -15.24 0.20
CA TRP A 100 0.08 -14.72 1.56
C TRP A 100 -1.07 -13.73 1.80
N VAL A 101 -1.68 -13.85 2.98
CA VAL A 101 -2.60 -12.87 3.54
C VAL A 101 -1.82 -11.93 4.43
N VAL A 102 -1.99 -10.64 4.25
CA VAL A 102 -1.38 -9.62 5.11
C VAL A 102 -2.19 -9.49 6.40
N ASP A 103 -1.63 -9.99 7.52
CA ASP A 103 -2.24 -9.88 8.84
C ASP A 103 -2.01 -8.51 9.46
N THR A 104 -0.81 -7.95 9.23
CA THR A 104 -0.43 -6.62 9.73
C THR A 104 0.47 -5.95 8.69
N SER A 105 0.14 -4.71 8.37
CA SER A 105 0.92 -3.82 7.51
C SER A 105 2.02 -3.11 8.31
N PRO A 106 3.03 -2.52 7.64
CA PRO A 106 4.03 -1.69 8.31
C PRO A 106 3.39 -0.58 9.14
N ALA A 107 3.82 -0.43 10.40
CA ALA A 107 3.27 0.55 11.33
C ALA A 107 3.47 1.98 10.81
N GLY A 108 2.40 2.77 10.80
CA GLY A 108 2.37 4.14 10.29
C GLY A 108 2.40 4.24 8.77
N GLY A 109 2.29 3.10 8.06
CA GLY A 109 2.22 3.07 6.60
C GLY A 109 0.78 3.00 6.11
N ASP A 110 0.47 3.86 5.16
CA ASP A 110 -0.78 3.79 4.43
C ASP A 110 -0.59 2.97 3.16
N THR A 111 -1.63 2.19 2.81
CA THR A 111 -1.68 1.52 1.51
C THR A 111 -1.99 2.59 0.46
N ALA A 112 -0.94 3.04 -0.24
CA ALA A 112 -1.09 4.09 -1.25
C ALA A 112 -1.69 3.55 -2.55
N TYR A 113 -1.25 2.35 -2.96
CA TYR A 113 -1.73 1.58 -4.11
C TYR A 113 -1.74 0.09 -3.76
N VAL A 114 -2.35 -0.72 -4.62
CA VAL A 114 -2.35 -2.18 -4.45
C VAL A 114 -0.93 -2.69 -4.23
N ASN A 115 -0.72 -3.42 -3.14
CA ASN A 115 0.57 -3.97 -2.73
C ASN A 115 1.69 -2.94 -2.50
N THR A 116 1.37 -1.66 -2.32
CA THR A 116 2.35 -0.59 -2.10
C THR A 116 2.05 0.12 -0.78
N TRP A 117 3.05 0.17 0.11
CA TRP A 117 2.98 0.83 1.41
C TRP A 117 3.97 1.97 1.46
N ALA A 118 3.52 3.14 1.92
CA ALA A 118 4.32 4.34 2.08
C ALA A 118 4.48 4.67 3.56
N LEU A 119 5.68 5.06 3.97
CA LEU A 119 6.01 5.47 5.35
C LEU A 119 6.36 6.95 5.45
N GLY A 120 5.96 7.74 4.44
CA GLY A 120 6.20 9.17 4.41
C GLY A 120 7.67 9.55 4.19
N PRO A 121 8.04 10.80 4.49
CA PRO A 121 9.35 11.33 4.17
C PRO A 121 10.46 10.67 4.99
N LEU A 122 11.62 10.43 4.32
CA LEU A 122 12.82 9.90 4.94
C LEU A 122 13.97 10.90 4.82
N LYS A 123 14.36 11.53 5.95
CA LYS A 123 15.48 12.48 6.01
C LYS A 123 16.81 11.82 5.66
N ALA A 124 17.75 12.60 5.14
CA ALA A 124 19.13 12.18 4.86
C ALA A 124 19.76 11.44 6.06
N GLY A 125 20.44 10.33 5.79
CA GLY A 125 21.11 9.49 6.77
C GLY A 125 20.19 8.64 7.66
N LYS A 126 18.87 8.79 7.58
CA LYS A 126 17.92 8.03 8.40
C LYS A 126 17.54 6.72 7.72
N THR A 127 17.03 5.78 8.54
CA THR A 127 16.54 4.48 8.10
C THR A 127 15.07 4.34 8.48
N ARG A 128 14.28 3.74 7.59
CA ARG A 128 12.92 3.27 7.85
C ARG A 128 12.86 1.77 7.64
N ARG A 129 12.03 1.12 8.45
CA ARG A 129 11.86 -0.32 8.45
C ARG A 129 10.41 -0.65 8.17
N PHE A 130 10.17 -1.37 7.09
CA PHE A 130 8.88 -1.94 6.75
C PHE A 130 8.82 -3.36 7.31
N VAL A 131 7.79 -3.65 8.06
CA VAL A 131 7.56 -4.98 8.65
C VAL A 131 6.12 -5.38 8.36
N TRP A 132 5.97 -6.44 7.58
CA TRP A 132 4.67 -7.08 7.37
C TRP A 132 4.63 -8.37 8.19
N LYS A 133 3.49 -8.64 8.81
CA LYS A 133 3.15 -9.96 9.30
C LYS A 133 2.20 -10.58 8.29
N VAL A 134 2.55 -11.75 7.76
CA VAL A 134 1.80 -12.41 6.70
C VAL A 134 1.63 -13.87 7.00
N THR A 135 0.49 -14.45 6.60
CA THR A 135 0.21 -15.88 6.74
C THR A 135 0.14 -16.53 5.37
N ALA A 136 0.95 -17.56 5.15
CA ALA A 136 0.91 -18.34 3.93
C ALA A 136 -0.36 -19.21 3.88
N VAL A 137 -1.05 -19.20 2.72
CA VAL A 137 -2.31 -19.93 2.52
C VAL A 137 -2.31 -20.87 1.31
N LYS A 138 -1.23 -20.84 0.50
CA LYS A 138 -1.04 -21.75 -0.63
C LYS A 138 0.30 -22.48 -0.48
N PRO A 139 0.32 -23.82 -0.48
CA PRO A 139 1.56 -24.57 -0.47
C PRO A 139 2.28 -24.50 -1.82
N GLY A 140 3.56 -24.87 -1.83
CA GLY A 140 4.42 -24.88 -3.02
C GLY A 140 5.55 -23.87 -2.98
N THR A 141 6.34 -23.83 -4.04
CA THR A 141 7.46 -22.88 -4.17
C THR A 141 6.98 -21.60 -4.85
N HIS A 142 7.15 -20.47 -4.18
CA HIS A 142 6.67 -19.17 -4.62
C HIS A 142 7.77 -18.11 -4.62
N THR A 143 7.64 -17.12 -5.49
CA THR A 143 8.57 -15.98 -5.54
C THR A 143 7.84 -14.72 -5.14
N VAL A 144 8.39 -14.00 -4.15
CA VAL A 144 7.95 -12.67 -3.73
C VAL A 144 8.95 -11.65 -4.24
N LYS A 145 8.49 -10.72 -5.07
CA LYS A 145 9.30 -9.60 -5.59
C LYS A 145 8.94 -8.33 -4.84
N TRP A 146 9.94 -7.52 -4.59
CA TRP A 146 9.74 -6.21 -3.97
C TRP A 146 10.60 -5.15 -4.65
N ARG A 147 10.17 -3.89 -4.57
CA ARG A 147 10.91 -2.72 -5.05
C ARG A 147 10.66 -1.52 -4.16
N VAL A 148 11.66 -0.65 -4.08
CA VAL A 148 11.60 0.61 -3.31
C VAL A 148 11.37 1.77 -4.26
N ALA A 149 10.50 2.70 -3.87
CA ALA A 149 10.26 3.96 -4.55
C ALA A 149 10.50 5.13 -3.60
N ALA A 150 10.89 6.27 -4.15
CA ALA A 150 11.08 7.51 -3.39
C ALA A 150 9.81 8.38 -3.37
N GLY A 151 8.77 7.95 -4.06
CA GLY A 151 7.48 8.58 -4.19
C GLY A 151 6.44 7.65 -4.78
N LEU A 152 5.21 8.14 -4.94
CA LEU A 152 4.06 7.34 -5.36
C LEU A 152 3.69 7.51 -6.83
N ASN A 153 3.99 8.66 -7.43
CA ASN A 153 3.63 8.97 -8.82
C ASN A 153 4.75 8.73 -9.85
N GLY A 154 5.90 8.21 -9.40
CA GLY A 154 7.04 7.93 -10.25
C GLY A 154 7.93 9.13 -10.62
N LYS A 155 7.59 10.34 -10.17
CA LYS A 155 8.43 11.54 -10.37
C LYS A 155 9.67 11.53 -9.47
N ALA A 156 9.51 11.06 -8.22
CA ALA A 156 10.60 10.82 -7.29
C ALA A 156 11.09 9.38 -7.44
N GLN A 157 12.32 9.20 -7.90
CA GLN A 157 12.90 7.91 -8.22
C GLN A 157 13.94 7.50 -7.17
N ALA A 158 13.77 6.34 -6.56
CA ALA A 158 14.81 5.75 -5.72
C ALA A 158 15.92 5.13 -6.57
N ARG A 159 17.19 5.34 -6.19
CA ARG A 159 18.36 4.73 -6.82
C ARG A 159 19.31 4.19 -5.75
N SER A 160 20.04 3.14 -6.10
CA SER A 160 21.03 2.50 -5.25
C SER A 160 22.27 2.16 -6.05
N GLY A 161 23.47 2.53 -5.55
CA GLY A 161 24.75 2.16 -6.17
C GLY A 161 24.89 2.60 -7.64
N GLY A 162 24.51 3.82 -7.96
CA GLY A 162 24.43 4.36 -9.30
C GLY A 162 22.97 4.46 -9.77
N ASP A 163 22.64 3.93 -10.95
CA ASP A 163 21.33 4.14 -11.55
C ASP A 163 20.34 2.97 -11.38
N GLN A 164 20.61 2.07 -10.43
CA GLN A 164 19.81 0.88 -10.22
C GLN A 164 18.59 1.16 -9.33
N VAL A 165 17.43 0.64 -9.73
CA VAL A 165 16.24 0.63 -8.87
C VAL A 165 16.46 -0.37 -7.72
N PRO A 166 16.33 0.06 -6.44
CA PRO A 166 16.46 -0.85 -5.31
C PRO A 166 15.30 -1.84 -5.29
N GLN A 167 15.60 -3.10 -5.62
CA GLN A 167 14.63 -4.19 -5.71
C GLN A 167 15.26 -5.52 -5.32
N GLY A 168 14.44 -6.52 -5.09
CA GLY A 168 14.89 -7.87 -4.82
C GLY A 168 13.76 -8.87 -4.85
N GLN A 169 14.10 -10.12 -4.54
CA GLN A 169 13.13 -11.20 -4.49
C GLN A 169 13.50 -12.23 -3.43
N PHE A 170 12.49 -12.95 -2.96
CA PHE A 170 12.62 -14.13 -2.11
C PHE A 170 11.99 -15.32 -2.82
N THR A 171 12.66 -16.45 -2.80
CA THR A 171 12.05 -17.74 -3.13
C THR A 171 11.69 -18.44 -1.84
N VAL A 172 10.43 -18.80 -1.68
CA VAL A 172 9.88 -19.38 -0.46
C VAL A 172 9.22 -20.69 -0.78
N ASP A 173 9.55 -21.71 -0.02
CA ASP A 173 8.94 -23.02 -0.06
C ASP A 173 7.93 -23.14 1.09
N VAL A 174 6.64 -23.22 0.74
CA VAL A 174 5.52 -23.32 1.68
C VAL A 174 5.06 -24.76 1.75
N SER A 175 5.29 -25.39 2.91
CA SER A 175 4.80 -26.76 3.18
C SER A 175 3.28 -26.80 3.25
N ASP A 176 2.67 -27.86 2.72
CA ASP A 176 1.23 -28.19 2.84
C ASP A 176 0.84 -28.66 4.26
N LYS A 177 1.84 -28.95 5.10
CA LYS A 177 1.62 -29.33 6.50
C LYS A 177 1.69 -28.10 7.39
N PRO A 178 0.69 -27.87 8.27
CA PRO A 178 0.77 -26.81 9.27
C PRO A 178 2.00 -26.99 10.17
N SER A 179 2.57 -25.87 10.66
CA SER A 179 3.63 -25.96 11.66
C SER A 179 3.08 -26.61 12.93
N GLN A 180 3.84 -27.57 13.47
CA GLN A 180 3.51 -28.18 14.75
C GLN A 180 4.18 -27.37 15.87
N SER A 181 3.45 -27.12 16.93
CA SER A 181 4.00 -26.52 18.14
C SER A 181 3.82 -27.46 19.31
N ARG A 182 4.81 -27.53 20.19
CA ARG A 182 4.75 -28.25 21.45
C ARG A 182 5.13 -27.31 22.57
N VAL A 183 4.59 -27.56 23.75
CA VAL A 183 5.06 -26.88 24.95
C VAL A 183 6.30 -27.61 25.44
N ASP A 184 7.39 -26.88 25.66
CA ASP A 184 8.59 -27.42 26.34
C ASP A 184 8.22 -27.71 27.80
N PRO A 185 8.31 -28.96 28.27
CA PRO A 185 7.88 -29.30 29.61
C PRO A 185 8.79 -28.70 30.70
N ALA A 186 10.01 -28.29 30.36
CA ALA A 186 10.96 -27.73 31.30
C ALA A 186 10.80 -26.20 31.48
N THR A 187 10.44 -25.49 30.40
CA THR A 187 10.35 -24.02 30.43
C THR A 187 8.92 -23.49 30.33
N GLY A 188 7.94 -24.32 29.89
CA GLY A 188 6.59 -23.90 29.56
C GLY A 188 6.47 -23.08 28.27
N GLU A 189 7.56 -22.92 27.53
CA GLU A 189 7.57 -22.15 26.26
C GLU A 189 7.01 -22.97 25.10
N ILE A 190 6.36 -22.27 24.16
CA ILE A 190 5.88 -22.88 22.92
C ILE A 190 7.05 -23.00 21.94
N VAL A 191 7.52 -24.22 21.72
CA VAL A 191 8.54 -24.54 20.72
C VAL A 191 7.86 -25.00 19.44
N ARG A 192 8.20 -24.36 18.32
CA ARG A 192 7.75 -24.79 17.00
C ARG A 192 8.75 -25.80 16.43
N SER A 193 8.25 -26.94 15.97
CA SER A 193 9.05 -27.88 15.17
C SER A 193 8.97 -27.45 13.69
N ASN A 194 10.12 -27.17 13.14
CA ASN A 194 10.30 -26.92 11.69
C ASN A 194 10.24 -28.25 10.93
#